data_0981f962d22b97994a0778235cc811ff
#
_entry.id   0981f962d22b97994a0778235cc811ff
#
_cell.length_a   1.000
_cell.length_b   1.000
_cell.length_c   1.000
_cell.angle_alpha   90.00
_cell.angle_beta   90.00
_cell.angle_gamma   90.00
#
_symmetry.space_group_name_H-M   'P 1'
#
loop_
_entity.id
_entity.type
_entity.pdbx_description
1 polymer ?
#
loop_
_entity_poly.entity_id
_entity_poly.type
_entity_poly.pdbx_seq_one_letter_code
_entity_poly.pdbx_strand_id
1 'polypeptide(L)'
;MIVSIVDQSTGSPWSDITSASVGSTTTWDGQANTNLMKAQTGATSGAWKLADDYSYGGFTDWYLPAIDELILMSNNRFAINKTLSTIGGSNQLQNLVTYWSSTQDYSFPNNQARVLDFGFMTGDMAGKNLNRYVRAIRQF
;
A
#
# COMPACT_ATOMS: atom_id res chain seq x y z
N MET A 1 -7.97 11.33 4.29
CA MET A 1 -7.19 10.44 3.39
C MET A 1 -7.47 10.81 1.94
N ILE A 2 -6.43 10.96 1.15
CA ILE A 2 -6.47 11.16 -0.30
C ILE A 2 -5.83 9.95 -0.96
N VAL A 3 -6.44 9.42 -2.01
CA VAL A 3 -5.92 8.28 -2.77
C VAL A 3 -5.20 8.79 -4.02
N SER A 4 -4.05 8.20 -4.36
CA SER A 4 -3.32 8.54 -5.60
C SER A 4 -4.18 8.31 -6.83
N ILE A 5 -3.93 9.06 -7.89
CA ILE A 5 -4.75 8.96 -9.12
C ILE A 5 -4.42 7.73 -9.97
N VAL A 6 -3.29 7.06 -9.70
CA VAL A 6 -2.85 5.85 -10.42
C VAL A 6 -2.33 4.80 -9.44
N ASP A 7 -2.34 3.53 -9.84
CA ASP A 7 -1.54 2.50 -9.17
C ASP A 7 -0.06 2.79 -9.42
N GLN A 8 0.76 2.74 -8.36
CA GLN A 8 2.20 2.91 -8.50
C GLN A 8 2.86 1.65 -9.08
N SER A 9 2.19 0.50 -8.95
CA SER A 9 2.58 -0.76 -9.61
C SER A 9 1.39 -1.70 -9.67
N THR A 10 1.36 -2.53 -10.72
CA THR A 10 0.45 -3.68 -10.85
C THR A 10 1.07 -4.98 -10.36
N GLY A 11 2.36 -4.96 -9.95
CA GLY A 11 3.06 -6.13 -9.45
C GLY A 11 4.42 -5.76 -8.87
N SER A 12 4.48 -5.51 -7.56
CA SER A 12 5.71 -5.23 -6.81
C SER A 12 5.79 -6.13 -5.59
N PRO A 13 7.00 -6.60 -5.19
CA PRO A 13 7.20 -7.15 -3.86
C PRO A 13 6.98 -6.08 -2.78
N TRP A 14 6.72 -6.50 -1.56
CA TRP A 14 6.52 -5.60 -0.43
C TRP A 14 7.76 -4.78 -0.11
N SER A 15 8.92 -5.44 -0.10
CA SER A 15 10.26 -4.89 0.08
C SER A 15 11.26 -5.81 -0.62
N ASP A 16 12.45 -5.33 -0.90
CA ASP A 16 13.60 -6.15 -1.28
C ASP A 16 14.21 -6.92 -0.09
N ILE A 17 13.89 -6.51 1.14
CA ILE A 17 14.22 -7.27 2.35
C ILE A 17 13.01 -8.12 2.74
N THR A 18 13.06 -9.41 2.44
CA THR A 18 11.92 -10.34 2.55
C THR A 18 12.05 -11.34 3.70
N SER A 19 13.12 -11.26 4.50
CA SER A 19 13.44 -12.22 5.56
C SER A 19 13.70 -11.58 6.93
N ALA A 20 13.35 -10.30 7.10
CA ALA A 20 13.53 -9.59 8.35
C ALA A 20 12.29 -8.76 8.72
N SER A 21 12.00 -8.68 10.01
CA SER A 21 10.98 -7.77 10.54
C SER A 21 11.48 -6.33 10.52
N VAL A 22 10.58 -5.41 10.24
CA VAL A 22 10.83 -3.96 10.26
C VAL A 22 10.04 -3.25 11.36
N GLY A 23 9.16 -3.98 12.07
CA GLY A 23 8.35 -3.43 13.15
C GLY A 23 7.13 -2.60 12.69
N SER A 24 6.79 -2.61 11.40
CA SER A 24 5.63 -1.89 10.85
C SER A 24 4.33 -2.60 11.18
N THR A 25 3.89 -2.52 12.42
CA THR A 25 2.77 -3.31 12.96
C THR A 25 1.49 -2.52 13.17
N THR A 26 1.48 -1.19 12.97
CA THR A 26 0.24 -0.44 13.14
C THR A 26 -0.75 -0.82 12.03
N THR A 27 -2.03 -0.95 12.40
CA THR A 27 -3.08 -1.29 11.43
C THR A 27 -3.71 -0.05 10.81
N TRP A 28 -3.51 1.14 11.39
CA TRP A 28 -4.21 2.39 11.08
C TRP A 28 -3.29 3.56 10.70
N ASP A 29 -1.96 3.44 10.85
CA ASP A 29 -0.98 4.49 10.55
C ASP A 29 0.04 4.00 9.53
N GLY A 30 -0.32 4.10 8.26
CA GLY A 30 0.53 3.69 7.15
C GLY A 30 1.75 4.59 6.96
N GLN A 31 1.67 5.87 7.35
CA GLN A 31 2.82 6.79 7.29
C GLN A 31 3.92 6.34 8.26
N ALA A 32 3.55 6.04 9.52
CA ALA A 32 4.50 5.52 10.50
C ALA A 32 5.13 4.20 10.03
N ASN A 33 4.31 3.27 9.51
CA ASN A 33 4.81 2.01 8.96
C ASN A 33 5.78 2.23 7.79
N THR A 34 5.43 3.10 6.83
CA THR A 34 6.28 3.40 5.67
C THR A 34 7.61 4.02 6.10
N ASN A 35 7.60 4.89 7.12
CA ASN A 35 8.82 5.47 7.68
C ASN A 35 9.73 4.40 8.31
N LEU A 36 9.18 3.40 9.01
CA LEU A 36 9.96 2.27 9.53
C LEU A 36 10.56 1.44 8.39
N MET A 37 9.79 1.17 7.33
CA MET A 37 10.29 0.45 6.15
C MET A 37 11.43 1.21 5.47
N LYS A 38 11.28 2.52 5.31
CA LYS A 38 12.30 3.44 4.75
C LYS A 38 13.58 3.47 5.60
N ALA A 39 13.44 3.39 6.91
CA ALA A 39 14.57 3.39 7.85
C ALA A 39 15.29 2.05 7.95
N GLN A 40 14.75 0.97 7.39
CA GLN A 40 15.36 -0.35 7.44
C GLN A 40 16.68 -0.37 6.66
N THR A 41 17.76 -0.71 7.36
CA THR A 41 19.11 -0.76 6.75
C THR A 41 19.15 -1.71 5.55
N GLY A 42 19.58 -1.21 4.41
CA GLY A 42 19.70 -1.98 3.16
C GLY A 42 18.43 -2.06 2.34
N ALA A 43 17.29 -1.55 2.81
CA ALA A 43 16.07 -1.49 2.01
C ALA A 43 16.19 -0.42 0.91
N THR A 44 15.98 -0.81 -0.33
CA THR A 44 16.16 0.07 -1.51
C THR A 44 15.00 0.07 -2.48
N SER A 45 14.08 -0.91 -2.39
CA SER A 45 12.95 -1.04 -3.32
C SER A 45 11.76 -1.79 -2.69
N GLY A 46 10.66 -1.77 -3.40
CA GLY A 46 9.43 -2.44 -3.03
C GLY A 46 8.22 -1.50 -2.97
N ALA A 47 7.10 -2.03 -2.52
CA ALA A 47 5.83 -1.31 -2.47
C ALA A 47 5.91 0.01 -1.67
N TRP A 48 6.61 -0.03 -0.54
CA TRP A 48 6.81 1.16 0.31
C TRP A 48 7.52 2.29 -0.44
N LYS A 49 8.57 1.95 -1.21
CA LYS A 49 9.35 2.96 -1.93
C LYS A 49 8.58 3.54 -3.10
N LEU A 50 7.83 2.73 -3.82
CA LEU A 50 6.96 3.19 -4.89
C LEU A 50 5.90 4.18 -4.39
N ALA A 51 5.39 3.97 -3.18
CA ALA A 51 4.45 4.89 -2.56
C ALA A 51 5.13 6.17 -2.04
N ASP A 52 6.29 6.04 -1.37
CA ASP A 52 7.07 7.17 -0.82
C ASP A 52 7.65 8.07 -1.93
N ASP A 53 8.07 7.50 -3.07
CA ASP A 53 8.61 8.25 -4.21
C ASP A 53 7.51 8.93 -5.05
N TYR A 54 6.24 8.58 -4.84
CA TYR A 54 5.16 9.15 -5.63
C TYR A 54 4.99 10.65 -5.33
N SER A 55 4.77 11.43 -6.38
CA SER A 55 4.46 12.86 -6.26
C SER A 55 3.34 13.22 -7.22
N TYR A 56 2.38 14.00 -6.75
CA TYR A 56 1.27 14.50 -7.55
C TYR A 56 0.68 15.77 -6.94
N GLY A 57 0.34 16.73 -7.80
CA GLY A 57 -0.30 17.99 -7.37
C GLY A 57 0.57 18.86 -6.46
N GLY A 58 1.90 18.71 -6.51
CA GLY A 58 2.85 19.43 -5.65
C GLY A 58 3.06 18.77 -4.27
N PHE A 59 2.47 17.61 -4.03
CA PHE A 59 2.62 16.85 -2.78
C PHE A 59 3.59 15.69 -2.95
N THR A 60 4.42 15.46 -1.92
CA THR A 60 5.45 14.41 -1.86
C THR A 60 5.36 13.60 -0.57
N ASP A 61 4.30 13.74 0.19
CA ASP A 61 4.03 13.09 1.48
C ASP A 61 3.12 11.86 1.34
N TRP A 62 3.29 11.13 0.24
CA TRP A 62 2.57 9.91 -0.05
C TRP A 62 3.22 8.72 0.66
N TYR A 63 2.41 7.71 1.00
CA TYR A 63 2.88 6.53 1.70
C TYR A 63 2.04 5.28 1.37
N LEU A 64 2.57 4.11 1.72
CA LEU A 64 1.87 2.84 1.57
C LEU A 64 0.81 2.70 2.69
N PRO A 65 -0.48 2.53 2.37
CA PRO A 65 -1.54 2.50 3.36
C PRO A 65 -1.37 1.33 4.36
N ALA A 66 -1.72 1.55 5.62
CA ALA A 66 -1.90 0.46 6.58
C ALA A 66 -3.15 -0.37 6.24
N ILE A 67 -3.31 -1.53 6.87
CA ILE A 67 -4.41 -2.44 6.49
C ILE A 67 -5.80 -1.83 6.72
N ASP A 68 -6.02 -1.09 7.81
CA ASP A 68 -7.30 -0.44 8.08
C ASP A 68 -7.57 0.72 7.11
N GLU A 69 -6.53 1.42 6.65
CA GLU A 69 -6.63 2.45 5.60
C GLU A 69 -6.98 1.82 4.24
N LEU A 70 -6.44 0.64 3.90
CA LEU A 70 -6.84 -0.12 2.72
C LEU A 70 -8.30 -0.57 2.81
N ILE A 71 -8.76 -1.04 3.96
CA ILE A 71 -10.16 -1.42 4.21
C ILE A 71 -11.06 -0.20 3.99
N LEU A 72 -10.69 0.96 4.54
CA LEU A 72 -11.44 2.20 4.33
C LEU A 72 -11.49 2.58 2.84
N MET A 73 -10.37 2.45 2.12
CA MET A 73 -10.30 2.71 0.68
C MET A 73 -11.20 1.74 -0.11
N SER A 74 -11.19 0.44 0.22
CA SER A 74 -12.01 -0.58 -0.41
C SER A 74 -13.51 -0.33 -0.18
N ASN A 75 -13.90 0.02 1.05
CA ASN A 75 -15.29 0.34 1.40
C ASN A 75 -15.83 1.56 0.63
N ASN A 76 -14.96 2.51 0.29
CA ASN A 76 -15.31 3.72 -0.45
C ASN A 76 -14.96 3.63 -1.95
N ARG A 77 -14.61 2.46 -2.46
CA ARG A 77 -14.10 2.26 -3.82
C ARG A 77 -15.01 2.86 -4.90
N PHE A 78 -16.33 2.73 -4.76
CA PHE A 78 -17.27 3.27 -5.76
C PHE A 78 -17.15 4.80 -5.87
N ALA A 79 -17.14 5.50 -4.75
CA ALA A 79 -17.03 6.96 -4.73
C ALA A 79 -15.65 7.42 -5.23
N ILE A 80 -14.59 6.73 -4.83
CA ILE A 80 -13.23 6.98 -5.29
C ILE A 80 -13.13 6.79 -6.80
N ASN A 81 -13.61 5.68 -7.34
CA ASN A 81 -13.55 5.39 -8.77
C ASN A 81 -14.40 6.35 -9.60
N LYS A 82 -15.57 6.78 -9.06
CA LYS A 82 -16.38 7.82 -9.69
C LYS A 82 -15.59 9.14 -9.81
N THR A 83 -14.87 9.54 -8.78
CA THR A 83 -14.01 10.73 -8.83
C THR A 83 -12.84 10.54 -9.80
N LEU A 84 -12.14 9.40 -9.72
CA LEU A 84 -11.01 9.10 -10.60
C LEU A 84 -11.42 9.11 -12.08
N SER A 85 -12.64 8.67 -12.42
CA SER A 85 -13.12 8.67 -13.80
C SER A 85 -13.24 10.07 -14.42
N THR A 86 -13.22 11.13 -13.61
CA THR A 86 -13.23 12.52 -14.08
C THR A 86 -11.86 13.15 -14.22
N ILE A 87 -10.80 12.44 -13.80
CA ILE A 87 -9.42 12.93 -13.80
C ILE A 87 -8.65 12.31 -14.97
N GLY A 88 -8.17 13.12 -15.90
CA GLY A 88 -7.37 12.64 -17.02
C GLY A 88 -6.05 11.98 -16.55
N GLY A 89 -5.70 10.85 -17.13
CA GLY A 89 -4.48 10.10 -16.78
C GLY A 89 -4.60 9.26 -15.50
N SER A 90 -5.78 9.24 -14.86
CA SER A 90 -6.01 8.37 -13.71
C SER A 90 -6.34 6.94 -14.13
N ASN A 91 -6.16 5.99 -13.19
CA ASN A 91 -6.77 4.68 -13.28
C ASN A 91 -7.60 4.37 -12.03
N GLN A 92 -8.68 3.65 -12.22
CA GLN A 92 -9.58 3.25 -11.14
C GLN A 92 -8.91 2.19 -10.25
N LEU A 93 -9.31 2.15 -8.98
CA LEU A 93 -9.00 1.06 -8.08
C LEU A 93 -9.56 -0.24 -8.68
N GLN A 94 -8.68 -1.21 -8.88
CA GLN A 94 -9.03 -2.45 -9.55
C GLN A 94 -9.88 -3.35 -8.66
N ASN A 95 -10.79 -4.06 -9.31
CA ASN A 95 -11.57 -5.14 -8.71
C ASN A 95 -10.81 -6.45 -8.88
N LEU A 96 -11.03 -7.42 -8.01
CA LEU A 96 -10.45 -8.77 -8.10
C LEU A 96 -8.91 -8.79 -8.10
N VAL A 97 -8.29 -7.80 -7.46
CA VAL A 97 -6.84 -7.76 -7.25
C VAL A 97 -6.51 -7.53 -5.78
N THR A 98 -5.31 -7.90 -5.41
CA THR A 98 -4.81 -7.79 -4.04
C THR A 98 -3.80 -6.65 -3.96
N TYR A 99 -4.03 -5.73 -3.03
CA TYR A 99 -3.14 -4.61 -2.73
C TYR A 99 -2.29 -4.87 -1.49
N TRP A 100 -1.02 -4.45 -1.53
CA TRP A 100 -0.16 -4.41 -0.36
C TRP A 100 -0.64 -3.36 0.65
N SER A 101 -0.59 -3.74 1.94
CA SER A 101 -0.55 -2.76 3.03
C SER A 101 0.88 -2.58 3.53
N SER A 102 1.14 -1.49 4.26
CA SER A 102 2.40 -1.28 4.98
C SER A 102 2.49 -2.08 6.29
N THR A 103 1.41 -2.73 6.72
CA THR A 103 1.34 -3.52 7.95
C THR A 103 1.96 -4.89 7.73
N GLN A 104 3.04 -5.21 8.42
CA GLN A 104 3.58 -6.57 8.39
C GLN A 104 2.70 -7.52 9.21
N ASP A 105 2.76 -8.82 8.90
CA ASP A 105 2.00 -9.82 9.63
C ASP A 105 2.52 -9.99 11.05
N TYR A 106 1.61 -10.14 12.03
CA TYR A 106 1.96 -10.28 13.45
C TYR A 106 2.60 -11.65 13.74
N SER A 107 2.09 -12.72 13.12
CA SER A 107 2.54 -14.09 13.41
C SER A 107 3.84 -14.44 12.67
N PHE A 108 4.03 -13.87 11.47
CA PHE A 108 5.19 -14.13 10.62
C PHE A 108 5.85 -12.83 10.15
N PRO A 109 6.30 -11.96 11.08
CA PRO A 109 6.73 -10.60 10.73
C PRO A 109 8.00 -10.54 9.87
N ASN A 110 8.80 -11.61 9.87
CA ASN A 110 10.03 -11.64 9.08
C ASN A 110 9.75 -11.73 7.58
N ASN A 111 8.76 -12.54 7.17
CA ASN A 111 8.58 -12.92 5.76
C ASN A 111 7.19 -12.67 5.20
N GLN A 112 6.23 -12.21 6.02
CA GLN A 112 4.86 -11.93 5.57
C GLN A 112 4.42 -10.50 5.92
N ALA A 113 3.56 -9.94 5.07
CA ALA A 113 2.88 -8.68 5.27
C ALA A 113 1.40 -8.80 4.91
N ARG A 114 0.59 -7.90 5.44
CA ARG A 114 -0.85 -7.93 5.22
C ARG A 114 -1.21 -7.36 3.87
N VAL A 115 -2.20 -7.97 3.26
CA VAL A 115 -2.79 -7.58 1.98
C VAL A 115 -4.30 -7.48 2.11
N LEU A 116 -4.93 -6.76 1.18
CA LEU A 116 -6.38 -6.73 1.06
C LEU A 116 -6.78 -7.12 -0.36
N ASP A 117 -7.61 -8.16 -0.48
CA ASP A 117 -8.28 -8.50 -1.72
C ASP A 117 -9.51 -7.60 -1.91
N PHE A 118 -9.50 -6.80 -2.97
CA PHE A 118 -10.59 -5.84 -3.25
C PHE A 118 -11.82 -6.51 -3.88
N GLY A 119 -11.70 -7.74 -4.37
CA GLY A 119 -12.81 -8.51 -4.90
C GLY A 119 -13.69 -9.09 -3.81
N PHE A 120 -13.04 -9.73 -2.85
CA PHE A 120 -13.72 -10.38 -1.73
C PHE A 120 -13.77 -9.52 -0.47
N MET A 121 -13.08 -8.36 -0.46
CA MET A 121 -12.95 -7.46 0.69
C MET A 121 -12.41 -8.18 1.94
N THR A 122 -11.53 -9.15 1.72
CA THR A 122 -10.92 -9.96 2.77
C THR A 122 -9.46 -9.58 2.96
N GLY A 123 -9.10 -9.30 4.20
CA GLY A 123 -7.69 -9.15 4.61
C GLY A 123 -7.04 -10.53 4.73
N ASP A 124 -5.82 -10.62 4.21
CA ASP A 124 -5.01 -11.85 4.25
C ASP A 124 -3.54 -11.46 4.48
N MET A 125 -2.67 -12.45 4.49
CA MET A 125 -1.23 -12.30 4.56
C MET A 125 -0.58 -12.88 3.31
N ALA A 126 0.53 -12.28 2.88
CA ALA A 126 1.28 -12.76 1.73
C ALA A 126 2.78 -12.69 1.99
N GLY A 127 3.54 -13.60 1.39
CA GLY A 127 5.00 -13.52 1.42
C GLY A 127 5.49 -12.19 0.83
N LYS A 128 6.41 -11.53 1.52
CA LYS A 128 6.94 -10.20 1.13
C LYS A 128 7.61 -10.19 -0.25
N ASN A 129 8.00 -11.35 -0.74
CA ASN A 129 8.60 -11.55 -2.07
C ASN A 129 7.57 -11.68 -3.21
N LEU A 130 6.29 -11.80 -2.89
CA LEU A 130 5.24 -11.95 -3.89
C LEU A 130 4.86 -10.59 -4.49
N ASN A 131 4.43 -10.60 -5.75
CA ASN A 131 3.99 -9.39 -6.42
C ASN A 131 2.52 -9.10 -6.12
N ARG A 132 2.22 -7.86 -5.70
CA ARG A 132 0.87 -7.34 -5.48
C ARG A 132 0.78 -5.91 -6.00
N TYR A 133 -0.44 -5.43 -6.15
CA TYR A 133 -0.72 -4.04 -6.54
C TYR A 133 -0.28 -3.06 -5.44
N VAL A 134 0.11 -1.87 -5.86
CA VAL A 134 0.53 -0.78 -4.97
C VAL A 134 -0.28 0.45 -5.27
N ARG A 135 -0.95 1.00 -4.27
CA ARG A 135 -1.69 2.26 -4.34
C ARG A 135 -1.30 3.15 -3.18
N ALA A 136 -0.74 4.31 -3.47
CA ALA A 136 -0.35 5.26 -2.46
C ALA A 136 -1.55 6.09 -1.96
N ILE A 137 -1.46 6.51 -0.71
CA ILE A 137 -2.36 7.47 -0.10
C ILE A 137 -1.57 8.57 0.61
N ARG A 138 -2.24 9.67 0.96
CA ARG A 138 -1.72 10.69 1.88
C ARG A 138 -2.83 11.17 2.82
N GLN A 139 -2.44 11.72 3.96
CA GLN A 139 -3.36 12.39 4.88
C GLN A 139 -3.44 13.90 4.56
N PHE A 140 -4.49 14.52 5.10
CA PHE A 140 -4.63 15.99 5.03
C PHE A 140 -3.68 16.67 6.01
#